data_49a05106eda9f66d26bc63d97ef08f40
#
_entry.id   49a05106eda9f66d26bc63d97ef08f40
#
_cell.length_a   1.000
_cell.length_b   1.000
_cell.length_c   1.000
_cell.angle_alpha   90.00
_cell.angle_beta   90.00
_cell.angle_gamma   90.00
#
_symmetry.space_group_name_H-M   'P 1'
#
loop_
_entity.id
_entity.type
_entity.pdbx_description
1 polymer ?
#
loop_
_entity_poly.entity_id
_entity_poly.type
_entity_poly.pdbx_seq_one_letter_code
_entity_poly.pdbx_strand_id
1 'polypeptide(L)'
;MPNPIPRRRNAAVTREAILLSARKAFAQSGYDGAGVGEIAAGAGVTAMLVNRYFSSKEQLFAEVIADTMATPIILTEGNLPSQNLGRTLATALVSITEAGSTPLEGFLIMLHSASSKRAAIIGREQVEKGHQATMAAALKGAHHEERAALVMALVSGFQVMRQMLELSALAKADPQVLVDLLTPLFQQLVDGQPEPI
;
A
#
# COMPACT_ATOMS: atom_id res chain seq x y z
N MET A 1 -22.04 -22.08 -33.30
CA MET A 1 -20.58 -22.17 -33.17
C MET A 1 -20.16 -20.99 -32.29
N PRO A 2 -19.63 -21.19 -31.08
CA PRO A 2 -19.13 -20.06 -30.26
C PRO A 2 -17.88 -19.48 -30.90
N ASN A 3 -17.87 -18.17 -31.05
CA ASN A 3 -16.77 -17.39 -31.64
C ASN A 3 -15.49 -17.59 -30.79
N PRO A 4 -14.33 -17.97 -31.31
CA PRO A 4 -13.13 -18.17 -30.52
C PRO A 4 -12.68 -16.83 -29.93
N ILE A 5 -12.65 -16.75 -28.60
CA ILE A 5 -12.13 -15.58 -27.86
C ILE A 5 -10.70 -15.32 -28.33
N PRO A 6 -10.37 -14.10 -28.77
CA PRO A 6 -9.04 -13.80 -29.33
C PRO A 6 -7.93 -14.16 -28.32
N ARG A 7 -6.87 -14.84 -28.76
CA ARG A 7 -5.71 -15.27 -27.93
C ARG A 7 -5.14 -14.16 -27.01
N ARG A 8 -5.18 -12.90 -27.46
CA ARG A 8 -4.76 -11.73 -26.69
C ARG A 8 -5.63 -11.46 -25.46
N ARG A 9 -6.94 -11.66 -25.56
CA ARG A 9 -7.90 -11.46 -24.46
C ARG A 9 -7.72 -12.54 -23.39
N ASN A 10 -7.44 -13.79 -23.79
CA ASN A 10 -7.13 -14.87 -22.87
C ASN A 10 -5.82 -14.63 -22.10
N ALA A 11 -4.81 -14.07 -22.75
CA ALA A 11 -3.52 -13.78 -22.10
C ALA A 11 -3.65 -12.70 -21.01
N ALA A 12 -4.38 -11.62 -21.26
CA ALA A 12 -4.64 -10.56 -20.28
C ALA A 12 -5.41 -11.09 -19.07
N VAL A 13 -6.48 -11.85 -19.29
CA VAL A 13 -7.28 -12.48 -18.22
C VAL A 13 -6.42 -13.43 -17.37
N THR A 14 -5.58 -14.25 -18.02
CA THR A 14 -4.69 -15.15 -17.30
C THR A 14 -3.66 -14.39 -16.44
N ARG A 15 -3.07 -13.33 -17.00
CA ARG A 15 -2.11 -12.51 -16.27
C ARG A 15 -2.74 -11.85 -15.04
N GLU A 16 -3.93 -11.31 -15.19
CA GLU A 16 -4.70 -10.70 -14.10
C GLU A 16 -5.07 -11.73 -13.01
N ALA A 17 -5.49 -12.93 -13.39
CA ALA A 17 -5.75 -14.02 -12.45
C ALA A 17 -4.50 -14.39 -11.63
N ILE A 18 -3.31 -14.42 -12.27
CA ILE A 18 -2.04 -14.66 -11.56
C ILE A 18 -1.73 -13.53 -10.60
N LEU A 19 -1.87 -12.25 -11.00
CA LEU A 19 -1.66 -11.10 -10.13
C LEU A 19 -2.60 -11.14 -8.92
N LEU A 20 -3.88 -11.41 -9.11
CA LEU A 20 -4.86 -11.49 -8.03
C LEU A 20 -4.53 -12.63 -7.05
N SER A 21 -4.14 -13.80 -7.57
CA SER A 21 -3.72 -14.93 -6.73
C SER A 21 -2.44 -14.62 -5.95
N ALA A 22 -1.46 -14.02 -6.60
CA ALA A 22 -0.20 -13.60 -5.97
C ALA A 22 -0.42 -12.57 -4.87
N ARG A 23 -1.28 -11.58 -5.11
CA ARG A 23 -1.66 -10.55 -4.15
C ARG A 23 -2.24 -11.16 -2.86
N LYS A 24 -3.14 -12.14 -2.98
CA LYS A 24 -3.69 -12.87 -1.82
C LYS A 24 -2.62 -13.68 -1.09
N ALA A 25 -1.80 -14.44 -1.82
CA ALA A 25 -0.74 -15.24 -1.22
C ALA A 25 0.30 -14.38 -0.47
N PHE A 26 0.75 -13.27 -1.08
CA PHE A 26 1.67 -12.35 -0.43
C PHE A 26 1.05 -11.61 0.76
N ALA A 27 -0.24 -11.27 0.71
CA ALA A 27 -0.94 -10.66 1.84
C ALA A 27 -1.06 -11.62 3.04
N GLN A 28 -1.21 -12.93 2.78
CA GLN A 28 -1.34 -13.94 3.83
C GLN A 28 0.01 -14.37 4.41
N SER A 29 0.99 -14.63 3.57
CA SER A 29 2.23 -15.34 3.95
C SER A 29 3.51 -14.52 3.74
N GLY A 30 3.40 -13.29 3.26
CA GLY A 30 4.54 -12.47 2.88
C GLY A 30 5.29 -13.02 1.66
N TYR A 31 6.37 -12.33 1.30
CA TYR A 31 7.18 -12.72 0.14
C TYR A 31 7.80 -14.12 0.29
N ASP A 32 8.45 -14.41 1.42
CA ASP A 32 9.18 -15.68 1.57
C ASP A 32 8.24 -16.88 1.74
N GLY A 33 7.09 -16.71 2.41
CA GLY A 33 6.12 -17.76 2.66
C GLY A 33 5.27 -18.15 1.45
N ALA A 34 4.97 -17.21 0.55
CA ALA A 34 4.14 -17.47 -0.63
C ALA A 34 4.90 -18.27 -1.69
N GLY A 35 4.41 -19.44 -2.06
CA GLY A 35 4.99 -20.31 -3.07
C GLY A 35 4.45 -20.04 -4.49
N VAL A 36 5.31 -20.12 -5.54
CA VAL A 36 4.86 -19.97 -6.93
C VAL A 36 3.85 -21.07 -7.32
N GLY A 37 3.96 -22.26 -6.73
CA GLY A 37 2.99 -23.36 -6.93
C GLY A 37 1.62 -23.04 -6.34
N GLU A 38 1.57 -22.43 -5.16
CA GLU A 38 0.34 -21.97 -4.52
C GLU A 38 -0.34 -20.86 -5.35
N ILE A 39 0.45 -19.87 -5.79
CA ILE A 39 -0.02 -18.79 -6.65
C ILE A 39 -0.61 -19.35 -7.95
N ALA A 40 0.07 -20.32 -8.57
CA ALA A 40 -0.39 -20.97 -9.79
C ALA A 40 -1.71 -21.72 -9.58
N ALA A 41 -1.82 -22.47 -8.49
CA ALA A 41 -3.05 -23.19 -8.13
C ALA A 41 -4.22 -22.22 -7.90
N GLY A 42 -4.02 -21.14 -7.17
CA GLY A 42 -5.03 -20.11 -6.92
C GLY A 42 -5.48 -19.39 -8.19
N ALA A 43 -4.62 -19.27 -9.19
CA ALA A 43 -4.93 -18.70 -10.50
C ALA A 43 -5.50 -19.71 -11.52
N GLY A 44 -5.60 -21.00 -11.16
CA GLY A 44 -6.05 -22.07 -12.06
C GLY A 44 -5.07 -22.34 -13.23
N VAL A 45 -3.76 -22.13 -13.01
CA VAL A 45 -2.71 -22.30 -14.01
C VAL A 45 -1.58 -23.18 -13.49
N THR A 46 -0.56 -23.44 -14.32
CA THR A 46 0.66 -24.14 -13.92
C THR A 46 1.75 -23.16 -13.48
N ALA A 47 2.67 -23.58 -12.61
CA ALA A 47 3.83 -22.78 -12.21
C ALA A 47 4.70 -22.35 -13.41
N MET A 48 4.80 -23.19 -14.44
CA MET A 48 5.48 -22.87 -15.71
C MET A 48 4.82 -21.64 -16.37
N LEU A 49 3.49 -21.57 -16.34
CA LEU A 49 2.76 -20.47 -16.94
C LEU A 49 2.95 -19.16 -16.13
N VAL A 50 3.00 -19.24 -14.80
CA VAL A 50 3.37 -18.09 -13.96
C VAL A 50 4.75 -17.54 -14.36
N ASN A 51 5.76 -18.41 -14.45
CA ASN A 51 7.12 -18.02 -14.86
C ASN A 51 7.21 -17.48 -16.30
N ARG A 52 6.30 -17.88 -17.17
CA ARG A 52 6.21 -17.34 -18.53
C ARG A 52 5.67 -15.90 -18.57
N TYR A 53 4.76 -15.55 -17.65
CA TYR A 53 4.17 -14.21 -17.58
C TYR A 53 5.03 -13.24 -16.74
N PHE A 54 5.68 -13.76 -15.72
CA PHE A 54 6.43 -12.98 -14.73
C PHE A 54 7.79 -13.64 -14.52
N SER A 55 8.73 -13.42 -15.32
CA SER A 55 10.08 -14.02 -15.39
C SER A 55 10.68 -14.52 -14.05
N SER A 56 10.24 -13.98 -12.92
CA SER A 56 10.65 -14.38 -11.57
C SER A 56 9.58 -14.02 -10.52
N LYS A 57 9.71 -14.60 -9.31
CA LYS A 57 8.88 -14.25 -8.15
C LYS A 57 9.08 -12.80 -7.72
N GLU A 58 10.30 -12.29 -7.87
CA GLU A 58 10.65 -10.90 -7.59
C GLU A 58 9.89 -9.93 -8.49
N GLN A 59 9.85 -10.22 -9.81
CA GLN A 59 9.10 -9.40 -10.75
C GLN A 59 7.61 -9.46 -10.45
N LEU A 60 7.06 -10.64 -10.19
CA LEU A 60 5.66 -10.80 -9.79
C LEU A 60 5.36 -10.00 -8.53
N PHE A 61 6.23 -10.04 -7.52
CA PHE A 61 6.07 -9.28 -6.28
C PHE A 61 6.11 -7.77 -6.54
N ALA A 62 7.07 -7.29 -7.32
CA ALA A 62 7.17 -5.88 -7.68
C ALA A 62 5.90 -5.38 -8.39
N GLU A 63 5.36 -6.17 -9.32
CA GLU A 63 4.14 -5.81 -10.03
C GLU A 63 2.91 -5.83 -9.11
N VAL A 64 2.84 -6.77 -8.17
CA VAL A 64 1.76 -6.80 -7.16
C VAL A 64 1.82 -5.55 -6.27
N ILE A 65 3.00 -5.14 -5.80
CA ILE A 65 3.15 -3.90 -5.02
C ILE A 65 2.72 -2.69 -5.86
N ALA A 66 3.20 -2.58 -7.10
CA ALA A 66 2.84 -1.48 -8.00
C ALA A 66 1.31 -1.42 -8.25
N ASP A 67 0.67 -2.56 -8.44
CA ASP A 67 -0.79 -2.65 -8.64
C ASP A 67 -1.56 -2.18 -7.41
N THR A 68 -1.12 -2.56 -6.20
CA THR A 68 -1.77 -2.08 -4.96
C THR A 68 -1.62 -0.58 -4.72
N MET A 69 -0.59 0.04 -5.29
CA MET A 69 -0.33 1.49 -5.20
C MET A 69 -1.00 2.29 -6.32
N ALA A 70 -1.44 1.63 -7.40
CA ALA A 70 -2.07 2.31 -8.54
C ALA A 70 -3.38 3.02 -8.17
N THR A 71 -4.05 2.61 -7.10
CA THR A 71 -5.28 3.24 -6.59
C THR A 71 -5.05 3.72 -5.16
N PRO A 72 -4.43 4.88 -4.95
CA PRO A 72 -4.19 5.41 -3.62
C PRO A 72 -5.51 5.75 -2.93
N ILE A 73 -5.62 5.42 -1.63
CA ILE A 73 -6.83 5.68 -0.83
C ILE A 73 -6.66 6.97 -0.01
N ILE A 74 -5.47 7.23 0.52
CA ILE A 74 -5.17 8.43 1.32
C ILE A 74 -4.64 9.55 0.42
N LEU A 75 -3.66 9.24 -0.44
CA LEU A 75 -2.99 10.21 -1.32
C LEU A 75 -3.71 10.35 -2.67
N THR A 76 -5.01 10.61 -2.63
CA THR A 76 -5.82 10.80 -3.85
C THR A 76 -5.61 12.18 -4.45
N GLU A 77 -5.88 12.33 -5.75
CA GLU A 77 -5.89 13.65 -6.43
C GLU A 77 -6.89 14.63 -5.78
N GLY A 78 -7.96 14.12 -5.15
CA GLY A 78 -8.94 14.94 -4.43
C GLY A 78 -8.45 15.39 -3.04
N ASN A 79 -7.56 14.63 -2.40
CA ASN A 79 -7.05 14.93 -1.06
C ASN A 79 -5.86 15.89 -1.09
N LEU A 80 -4.93 15.69 -2.02
CA LEU A 80 -3.66 16.44 -2.07
C LEU A 80 -3.79 17.96 -2.25
N PRO A 81 -4.76 18.50 -3.03
CA PRO A 81 -4.94 19.97 -3.16
C PRO A 81 -5.61 20.63 -1.97
N SER A 82 -5.96 19.88 -0.90
CA SER A 82 -6.68 20.42 0.25
C SER A 82 -5.89 21.52 0.96
N GLN A 83 -6.52 22.65 1.27
CA GLN A 83 -5.93 23.71 2.09
C GLN A 83 -5.70 23.25 3.54
N ASN A 84 -6.40 22.19 3.97
CA ASN A 84 -6.28 21.56 5.29
C ASN A 84 -5.77 20.12 5.13
N LEU A 85 -4.67 19.92 4.40
CA LEU A 85 -4.17 18.60 4.05
C LEU A 85 -3.92 17.72 5.28
N GLY A 86 -3.41 18.27 6.38
CA GLY A 86 -3.23 17.55 7.64
C GLY A 86 -4.52 16.91 8.14
N ARG A 87 -5.63 17.68 8.17
CA ARG A 87 -6.95 17.15 8.57
C ARG A 87 -7.48 16.13 7.58
N THR A 88 -7.28 16.37 6.29
CA THR A 88 -7.71 15.44 5.23
C THR A 88 -7.02 14.09 5.38
N LEU A 89 -5.69 14.08 5.61
CA LEU A 89 -4.92 12.87 5.85
C LEU A 89 -5.37 12.15 7.12
N ALA A 90 -5.59 12.89 8.21
CA ALA A 90 -6.07 12.35 9.48
C ALA A 90 -7.44 11.68 9.32
N THR A 91 -8.39 12.36 8.66
CA THR A 91 -9.74 11.84 8.41
C THR A 91 -9.69 10.57 7.55
N ALA A 92 -8.94 10.59 6.46
CA ALA A 92 -8.78 9.43 5.58
C ALA A 92 -8.17 8.22 6.35
N LEU A 93 -7.11 8.45 7.14
CA LEU A 93 -6.47 7.40 7.93
C LEU A 93 -7.42 6.81 8.97
N VAL A 94 -8.14 7.64 9.72
CA VAL A 94 -9.10 7.17 10.72
C VAL A 94 -10.23 6.37 10.08
N SER A 95 -10.73 6.81 8.91
CA SER A 95 -11.79 6.11 8.19
C SER A 95 -11.36 4.74 7.67
N ILE A 96 -10.18 4.63 7.01
CA ILE A 96 -9.71 3.32 6.48
C ILE A 96 -9.31 2.33 7.57
N THR A 97 -9.15 2.81 8.81
CA THR A 97 -8.75 2.00 9.96
C THR A 97 -9.89 1.80 10.96
N GLU A 98 -11.14 2.01 10.58
CA GLU A 98 -12.30 1.78 11.45
C GLU A 98 -12.32 0.38 12.04
N ALA A 99 -12.90 0.25 13.25
CA ALA A 99 -13.00 -1.02 13.94
C ALA A 99 -13.76 -2.06 13.08
N GLY A 100 -13.18 -3.24 12.92
CA GLY A 100 -13.73 -4.31 12.08
C GLY A 100 -13.46 -4.17 10.59
N SER A 101 -12.80 -3.09 10.13
CA SER A 101 -12.33 -2.99 8.75
C SER A 101 -11.12 -3.91 8.52
N THR A 102 -11.06 -4.53 7.34
CA THR A 102 -9.90 -5.35 6.96
C THR A 102 -8.73 -4.42 6.57
N PRO A 103 -7.51 -4.64 7.08
CA PRO A 103 -6.34 -3.89 6.64
C PRO A 103 -6.14 -4.00 5.13
N LEU A 104 -5.65 -2.92 4.53
CA LEU A 104 -5.40 -2.88 3.09
C LEU A 104 -4.41 -3.97 2.68
N GLU A 105 -4.72 -4.72 1.61
CA GLU A 105 -3.85 -5.81 1.15
C GLU A 105 -2.42 -5.35 0.86
N GLY A 106 -2.24 -4.18 0.23
CA GLY A 106 -0.91 -3.61 -0.01
C GLY A 106 -0.11 -3.38 1.28
N PHE A 107 -0.78 -2.91 2.34
CA PHE A 107 -0.17 -2.76 3.66
C PHE A 107 0.23 -4.12 4.26
N LEU A 108 -0.67 -5.12 4.22
CA LEU A 108 -0.39 -6.47 4.72
C LEU A 108 0.77 -7.13 3.96
N ILE A 109 0.83 -7.00 2.63
CA ILE A 109 1.92 -7.50 1.80
C ILE A 109 3.26 -6.92 2.28
N MET A 110 3.34 -5.61 2.46
CA MET A 110 4.56 -4.94 2.91
C MET A 110 4.95 -5.37 4.33
N LEU A 111 4.00 -5.43 5.24
CA LEU A 111 4.24 -5.79 6.63
C LEU A 111 4.73 -7.24 6.77
N HIS A 112 4.03 -8.20 6.16
CA HIS A 112 4.41 -9.62 6.22
C HIS A 112 5.69 -9.93 5.45
N SER A 113 6.11 -9.05 4.55
CA SER A 113 7.35 -9.19 3.78
C SER A 113 8.53 -8.40 4.36
N ALA A 114 8.32 -7.58 5.40
CA ALA A 114 9.34 -6.66 5.93
C ALA A 114 10.61 -7.36 6.46
N SER A 115 10.50 -8.61 6.92
CA SER A 115 11.64 -9.41 7.38
C SER A 115 12.50 -9.98 6.24
N SER A 116 11.97 -10.04 5.03
CA SER A 116 12.68 -10.51 3.83
C SER A 116 13.56 -9.39 3.26
N LYS A 117 14.88 -9.57 3.29
CA LYS A 117 15.82 -8.60 2.69
C LYS A 117 15.52 -8.32 1.21
N ARG A 118 15.13 -9.37 0.47
CA ARG A 118 14.80 -9.28 -0.95
C ARG A 118 13.54 -8.46 -1.18
N ALA A 119 12.47 -8.79 -0.46
CA ALA A 119 11.21 -8.06 -0.54
C ALA A 119 11.33 -6.62 -0.07
N ALA A 120 12.13 -6.35 0.99
CA ALA A 120 12.36 -5.01 1.50
C ALA A 120 13.02 -4.09 0.46
N ILE A 121 13.98 -4.61 -0.35
CA ILE A 121 14.59 -3.84 -1.43
C ILE A 121 13.54 -3.49 -2.50
N ILE A 122 12.78 -4.49 -2.96
CA ILE A 122 11.75 -4.31 -4.00
C ILE A 122 10.65 -3.36 -3.49
N GLY A 123 10.16 -3.61 -2.28
CA GLY A 123 9.11 -2.79 -1.66
C GLY A 123 9.53 -1.33 -1.50
N ARG A 124 10.77 -1.09 -1.01
CA ARG A 124 11.31 0.26 -0.89
C ARG A 124 11.30 1.00 -2.23
N GLU A 125 11.80 0.37 -3.31
CA GLU A 125 11.83 0.99 -4.63
C GLU A 125 10.42 1.36 -5.13
N GLN A 126 9.43 0.52 -4.89
CA GLN A 126 8.05 0.79 -5.29
C GLN A 126 7.43 1.92 -4.45
N VAL A 127 7.66 1.90 -3.13
CA VAL A 127 7.15 2.94 -2.21
C VAL A 127 7.77 4.30 -2.53
N GLU A 128 9.10 4.36 -2.73
CA GLU A 128 9.82 5.60 -3.07
C GLU A 128 9.33 6.19 -4.39
N LYS A 129 9.16 5.36 -5.42
CA LYS A 129 8.67 5.80 -6.74
C LYS A 129 7.17 6.14 -6.76
N GLY A 130 6.39 5.55 -5.88
CA GLY A 130 4.94 5.71 -5.79
C GLY A 130 4.53 6.74 -4.73
N HIS A 131 4.09 6.24 -3.59
CA HIS A 131 3.46 7.04 -2.54
C HIS A 131 4.37 8.14 -1.98
N GLN A 132 5.67 7.85 -1.75
CA GLN A 132 6.60 8.85 -1.23
C GLN A 132 6.79 9.99 -2.23
N ALA A 133 7.07 9.69 -3.51
CA ALA A 133 7.23 10.73 -4.53
C ALA A 133 5.95 11.57 -4.70
N THR A 134 4.77 10.95 -4.68
CA THR A 134 3.48 11.64 -4.76
C THR A 134 3.27 12.58 -3.58
N MET A 135 3.54 12.11 -2.36
CA MET A 135 3.42 12.94 -1.16
C MET A 135 4.46 14.06 -1.16
N ALA A 136 5.73 13.76 -1.47
CA ALA A 136 6.80 14.75 -1.52
C ALA A 136 6.51 15.87 -2.52
N ALA A 137 5.94 15.55 -3.67
CA ALA A 137 5.54 16.55 -4.67
C ALA A 137 4.41 17.49 -4.20
N ALA A 138 3.58 17.04 -3.24
CA ALA A 138 2.53 17.86 -2.65
C ALA A 138 3.02 18.78 -1.53
N LEU A 139 4.22 18.52 -0.98
CA LEU A 139 4.81 19.31 0.11
C LEU A 139 5.66 20.45 -0.45
N LYS A 140 5.65 21.58 0.23
CA LYS A 140 6.48 22.74 -0.10
C LYS A 140 7.63 22.89 0.91
N GLY A 141 8.69 23.59 0.50
CA GLY A 141 9.83 23.93 1.36
C GLY A 141 10.84 22.78 1.54
N ALA A 142 11.72 22.92 2.52
CA ALA A 142 12.81 21.99 2.76
C ALA A 142 12.35 20.63 3.27
N HIS A 143 13.20 19.61 3.09
CA HIS A 143 13.01 18.25 3.64
C HIS A 143 11.69 17.58 3.23
N HIS A 144 11.17 17.89 2.03
CA HIS A 144 9.89 17.36 1.57
C HIS A 144 9.90 15.83 1.40
N GLU A 145 11.04 15.21 1.06
CA GLU A 145 11.18 13.77 0.96
C GLU A 145 11.15 13.09 2.34
N GLU A 146 11.89 13.62 3.32
CA GLU A 146 11.92 13.11 4.69
C GLU A 146 10.56 13.29 5.37
N ARG A 147 9.91 14.42 5.17
CA ARG A 147 8.57 14.69 5.68
C ARG A 147 7.52 13.76 5.07
N ALA A 148 7.61 13.49 3.77
CA ALA A 148 6.76 12.50 3.11
C ALA A 148 6.96 11.10 3.70
N ALA A 149 8.22 10.69 3.92
CA ALA A 149 8.53 9.42 4.58
C ALA A 149 7.97 9.34 6.01
N LEU A 150 8.04 10.44 6.78
CA LEU A 150 7.46 10.52 8.13
C LEU A 150 5.93 10.43 8.12
N VAL A 151 5.24 11.03 7.13
CA VAL A 151 3.79 10.85 6.93
C VAL A 151 3.47 9.37 6.75
N MET A 152 4.21 8.67 5.91
CA MET A 152 4.01 7.24 5.66
C MET A 152 4.31 6.38 6.89
N ALA A 153 5.33 6.73 7.67
CA ALA A 153 5.64 6.04 8.92
C ALA A 153 4.52 6.19 9.95
N LEU A 154 3.94 7.40 10.08
CA LEU A 154 2.80 7.67 10.96
C LEU A 154 1.56 6.87 10.52
N VAL A 155 1.26 6.87 9.22
CA VAL A 155 0.15 6.08 8.65
C VAL A 155 0.33 4.59 8.95
N SER A 156 1.50 4.03 8.65
CA SER A 156 1.77 2.61 8.84
C SER A 156 1.76 2.22 10.31
N GLY A 157 2.37 3.02 11.18
CA GLY A 157 2.38 2.77 12.62
C GLY A 157 0.97 2.81 13.22
N PHE A 158 0.14 3.77 12.80
CA PHE A 158 -1.24 3.87 13.25
C PHE A 158 -2.08 2.66 12.81
N GLN A 159 -1.92 2.19 11.58
CA GLN A 159 -2.58 0.96 11.10
C GLN A 159 -2.19 -0.26 11.94
N VAL A 160 -0.89 -0.45 12.21
CA VAL A 160 -0.43 -1.57 13.07
C VAL A 160 -1.08 -1.48 14.44
N MET A 161 -1.01 -0.33 15.10
CA MET A 161 -1.48 -0.18 16.47
C MET A 161 -3.00 -0.26 16.60
N ARG A 162 -3.75 0.28 15.63
CA ARG A 162 -5.21 0.32 15.70
C ARG A 162 -5.87 -0.93 15.15
N GLN A 163 -5.41 -1.45 13.99
CA GLN A 163 -6.09 -2.57 13.31
C GLN A 163 -5.50 -3.94 13.62
N MET A 164 -4.18 -4.04 13.88
CA MET A 164 -3.56 -5.34 14.07
C MET A 164 -3.36 -5.69 15.54
N LEU A 165 -2.88 -4.74 16.35
CA LEU A 165 -2.71 -4.93 17.79
C LEU A 165 -3.97 -4.54 18.57
N GLU A 166 -4.90 -3.84 17.95
CA GLU A 166 -6.17 -3.42 18.53
C GLU A 166 -6.00 -2.73 19.90
N LEU A 167 -4.98 -1.84 20.01
CA LEU A 167 -4.76 -1.10 21.26
C LEU A 167 -6.06 -0.42 21.67
N SER A 168 -6.56 -0.75 22.87
CA SER A 168 -7.88 -0.33 23.34
C SER A 168 -8.09 1.18 23.28
N ALA A 169 -7.04 1.96 23.54
CA ALA A 169 -7.08 3.43 23.46
C ALA A 169 -7.26 3.96 22.04
N LEU A 170 -6.93 3.18 21.01
CA LEU A 170 -7.12 3.55 19.60
C LEU A 170 -8.36 2.88 19.00
N ALA A 171 -8.56 1.60 19.31
CA ALA A 171 -9.66 0.81 18.74
C ALA A 171 -11.05 1.26 19.22
N LYS A 172 -11.13 1.73 20.49
CA LYS A 172 -12.39 2.18 21.14
C LYS A 172 -12.56 3.70 21.19
N ALA A 173 -11.58 4.46 20.71
CA ALA A 173 -11.66 5.91 20.70
C ALA A 173 -12.74 6.40 19.74
N ASP A 174 -13.35 7.52 20.09
CA ASP A 174 -14.19 8.28 19.17
C ASP A 174 -13.36 8.67 17.95
N PRO A 175 -13.80 8.36 16.71
CA PRO A 175 -13.10 8.72 15.50
C PRO A 175 -12.72 10.20 15.40
N GLN A 176 -13.60 11.09 15.89
CA GLN A 176 -13.35 12.53 15.86
C GLN A 176 -12.18 12.92 16.77
N VAL A 177 -12.06 12.31 17.94
CA VAL A 177 -10.92 12.52 18.85
C VAL A 177 -9.62 12.11 18.17
N LEU A 178 -9.59 10.98 17.47
CA LEU A 178 -8.41 10.53 16.73
C LEU A 178 -8.05 11.50 15.59
N VAL A 179 -9.05 11.97 14.85
CA VAL A 179 -8.83 12.98 13.79
C VAL A 179 -8.25 14.25 14.37
N ASP A 180 -8.78 14.75 15.49
CA ASP A 180 -8.34 16.00 16.11
C ASP A 180 -6.91 15.88 16.67
N LEU A 181 -6.52 14.71 17.20
CA LEU A 181 -5.16 14.44 17.66
C LEU A 181 -4.15 14.24 16.52
N LEU A 182 -4.54 13.59 15.43
CA LEU A 182 -3.67 13.33 14.27
C LEU A 182 -3.48 14.58 13.39
N THR A 183 -4.49 15.43 13.31
CA THR A 183 -4.46 16.62 12.44
C THR A 183 -3.22 17.49 12.65
N PRO A 184 -2.86 17.93 13.88
CA PRO A 184 -1.68 18.76 14.07
C PRO A 184 -0.37 18.03 13.73
N LEU A 185 -0.28 16.72 13.94
CA LEU A 185 0.89 15.93 13.60
C LEU A 185 1.11 15.88 12.08
N PHE A 186 0.06 15.61 11.31
CA PHE A 186 0.13 15.66 9.86
C PHE A 186 0.36 17.09 9.36
N GLN A 187 -0.31 18.09 9.95
CA GLN A 187 -0.18 19.48 9.49
C GLN A 187 1.25 19.99 9.68
N GLN A 188 1.91 19.66 10.79
CA GLN A 188 3.31 20.00 11.01
C GLN A 188 4.22 19.40 9.94
N LEU A 189 3.95 18.15 9.51
CA LEU A 189 4.69 17.51 8.42
C LEU A 189 4.35 18.12 7.05
N VAL A 190 3.13 18.60 6.87
CA VAL A 190 2.69 19.27 5.62
C VAL A 190 3.31 20.64 5.47
N ASP A 191 3.27 21.44 6.52
CA ASP A 191 3.74 22.84 6.48
C ASP A 191 5.28 22.92 6.50
N GLY A 192 5.94 21.94 7.13
CA GLY A 192 7.37 21.98 7.38
C GLY A 192 7.75 22.93 8.52
N GLN A 193 9.04 23.02 8.80
CA GLN A 193 9.55 24.05 9.71
C GLN A 193 9.78 25.33 8.93
N PRO A 194 9.51 26.52 9.53
CA PRO A 194 9.96 27.76 8.94
C PRO A 194 11.48 27.72 8.82
N GLU A 195 12.02 28.23 7.70
CA GLU A 195 13.48 28.34 7.54
C GLU A 195 14.04 29.15 8.70
N PRO A 196 15.13 28.71 9.33
CA PRO A 196 15.79 29.51 10.35
C PRO A 196 16.21 30.85 9.73
N ILE A 197 15.80 31.93 10.35
CA ILE A 197 16.17 33.31 9.98
C ILE A 197 17.66 33.52 10.14
#